data_40c3a1b6804e2a07edf39ec74d297b4f
#
_entry.id   40c3a1b6804e2a07edf39ec74d297b4f
#
_cell.length_a   1.000
_cell.length_b   1.000
_cell.length_c   1.000
_cell.angle_alpha   90.00
_cell.angle_beta   90.00
_cell.angle_gamma   90.00
#
_symmetry.space_group_name_H-M   'P 1'
#
loop_
_entity.id
_entity.type
_entity.pdbx_description
1 polymer ?
#
loop_
_entity_poly.entity_id
_entity_poly.type
_entity_poly.pdbx_seq_one_letter_code
_entity_poly.pdbx_strand_id
1 'polypeptide(L)'
;MGCSSSSAVKPVSASVATLLDAGKSKSLGSFQVALIVDPKDARLDEVRDVLARSFAGTTEAAPDSATGWVYDCTVEIGKPLETLSEARVKRFAWLAKYMVQFAMIRNGVFALLDTEGKVVAAAVVVLPGAPTAEVGCEQMSILNKVGMPPPAGDNGAACGGADSRDGKLANAMGRLHKAHAPTSLPHMYIYCLGVAPEAQSKGCGSALLGWIGEAADADGVAVWTETAGAENKAFYSSKEGFTVKGREAVVAKGDAKKGEQDSTLELLGMLRPAPLPVAAPLSS
;
A
#
# COMPACT_ATOMS: atom_id res chain seq x y z
N MET A 1 15.42 2.70 -28.25
CA MET A 1 13.95 2.86 -28.19
C MET A 1 13.68 3.97 -27.20
N GLY A 2 13.21 5.13 -27.65
CA GLY A 2 12.96 6.27 -26.78
C GLY A 2 11.61 6.11 -26.09
N CYS A 3 11.60 5.95 -24.76
CA CYS A 3 10.37 6.09 -23.99
C CYS A 3 9.98 7.57 -24.01
N SER A 4 8.98 7.95 -24.81
CA SER A 4 8.42 9.30 -24.78
C SER A 4 7.67 9.49 -23.44
N SER A 5 8.27 10.18 -22.49
CA SER A 5 7.63 10.58 -21.25
C SER A 5 6.64 11.71 -21.53
N SER A 6 5.41 11.39 -21.90
CA SER A 6 4.31 12.34 -21.79
C SER A 6 3.90 12.43 -20.32
N SER A 7 4.49 13.37 -19.60
CA SER A 7 4.18 13.66 -18.19
C SER A 7 2.97 14.61 -18.04
N ALA A 8 1.93 14.41 -18.84
CA ALA A 8 0.67 15.08 -18.56
C ALA A 8 0.06 14.44 -17.32
N VAL A 9 0.09 15.16 -16.19
CA VAL A 9 -0.65 14.81 -14.97
C VAL A 9 -2.11 14.65 -15.39
N LYS A 10 -2.61 13.40 -15.37
CA LYS A 10 -4.02 13.17 -15.66
C LYS A 10 -4.87 13.79 -14.54
N PRO A 11 -6.02 14.39 -14.85
CA PRO A 11 -6.89 14.92 -13.82
C PRO A 11 -7.28 13.82 -12.83
N VAL A 12 -7.26 14.15 -11.55
CA VAL A 12 -7.88 13.36 -10.48
C VAL A 12 -9.34 13.14 -10.88
N SER A 13 -9.93 11.99 -10.51
CA SER A 13 -11.35 11.78 -10.79
C SER A 13 -12.17 12.94 -10.23
N ALA A 14 -13.20 13.34 -10.93
CA ALA A 14 -14.03 14.50 -10.52
C ALA A 14 -14.63 14.28 -9.13
N SER A 15 -14.95 13.02 -8.77
CA SER A 15 -15.52 12.67 -7.48
C SER A 15 -14.50 12.78 -6.34
N VAL A 16 -13.27 12.34 -6.55
CA VAL A 16 -12.18 12.50 -5.56
C VAL A 16 -11.90 13.99 -5.36
N ALA A 17 -11.81 14.78 -6.43
CA ALA A 17 -11.62 16.21 -6.34
C ALA A 17 -12.78 16.87 -5.58
N THR A 18 -14.04 16.52 -5.89
CA THR A 18 -15.23 17.05 -5.21
C THR A 18 -15.27 16.70 -3.73
N LEU A 19 -14.88 15.48 -3.36
CA LEU A 19 -14.83 15.07 -1.95
C LEU A 19 -13.76 15.83 -1.16
N LEU A 20 -12.62 16.16 -1.80
CA LEU A 20 -11.57 16.96 -1.20
C LEU A 20 -11.97 18.44 -1.10
N ASP A 21 -12.56 19.03 -2.18
CA ASP A 21 -13.00 20.41 -2.20
C ASP A 21 -14.18 20.66 -1.25
N ALA A 22 -15.04 19.67 -1.06
CA ALA A 22 -16.17 19.76 -0.15
C ALA A 22 -15.78 19.78 1.34
N GLY A 23 -14.50 19.64 1.64
CA GLY A 23 -14.03 19.60 3.04
C GLY A 23 -14.69 18.48 3.83
N LYS A 24 -15.18 17.45 3.17
CA LYS A 24 -15.81 16.29 3.80
C LYS A 24 -14.75 15.41 4.43
N SER A 25 -14.12 15.95 5.49
CA SER A 25 -13.53 15.08 6.47
C SER A 25 -14.65 14.28 7.13
N LYS A 26 -14.70 12.97 6.95
CA LYS A 26 -15.48 12.12 7.85
C LYS A 26 -14.90 12.36 9.22
N SER A 27 -15.67 13.05 10.07
CA SER A 27 -15.22 13.35 11.43
C SER A 27 -15.17 12.07 12.23
N LEU A 28 -14.00 11.46 12.28
CA LEU A 28 -13.56 10.69 13.44
C LEU A 28 -12.80 11.71 14.32
N GLY A 29 -13.53 12.59 14.97
CA GLY A 29 -12.95 13.67 15.77
C GLY A 29 -12.28 14.74 14.92
N SER A 30 -10.98 14.81 14.86
CA SER A 30 -10.18 15.95 14.43
C SER A 30 -9.22 15.65 13.26
N PHE A 31 -9.43 14.57 12.50
CA PHE A 31 -8.58 14.27 11.36
C PHE A 31 -9.01 15.01 10.08
N GLN A 32 -8.00 15.34 9.24
CA GLN A 32 -8.21 15.83 7.88
C GLN A 32 -7.57 14.88 6.88
N VAL A 33 -8.20 14.65 5.74
CA VAL A 33 -7.60 13.90 4.64
C VAL A 33 -7.14 14.88 3.56
N ALA A 34 -5.92 14.68 3.07
CA ALA A 34 -5.37 15.43 1.96
C ALA A 34 -4.96 14.47 0.84
N LEU A 35 -5.29 14.80 -0.41
CA LEU A 35 -4.69 14.19 -1.58
C LEU A 35 -3.48 15.03 -2.01
N ILE A 36 -2.30 14.45 -1.99
CA ILE A 36 -1.06 15.11 -2.38
C ILE A 36 -0.73 14.71 -3.82
N VAL A 37 -0.76 15.68 -4.71
CA VAL A 37 -0.45 15.50 -6.14
C VAL A 37 0.77 16.32 -6.59
N ASP A 38 1.17 17.35 -5.83
CA ASP A 38 2.37 18.12 -6.12
C ASP A 38 3.62 17.38 -5.59
N PRO A 39 4.57 17.01 -6.47
CA PRO A 39 5.80 16.35 -6.04
C PRO A 39 6.72 17.21 -5.16
N LYS A 40 6.42 18.49 -5.01
CA LYS A 40 7.14 19.43 -4.15
C LYS A 40 6.42 19.71 -2.81
N ASP A 41 5.27 19.07 -2.56
CA ASP A 41 4.55 19.25 -1.30
C ASP A 41 5.42 18.78 -0.12
N ALA A 42 5.62 19.67 0.86
CA ALA A 42 6.47 19.40 2.02
C ALA A 42 6.00 18.19 2.85
N ARG A 43 4.70 17.88 2.84
CA ARG A 43 4.13 16.74 3.55
C ARG A 43 4.58 15.39 2.99
N LEU A 44 5.14 15.34 1.77
CA LEU A 44 5.67 14.10 1.20
C LEU A 44 6.82 13.50 2.01
N ASP A 45 7.59 14.29 2.72
CA ASP A 45 8.64 13.77 3.60
C ASP A 45 8.04 13.09 4.83
N GLU A 46 6.98 13.65 5.41
CA GLU A 46 6.23 13.00 6.49
C GLU A 46 5.51 11.72 6.02
N VAL A 47 4.90 11.74 4.83
CA VAL A 47 4.32 10.54 4.20
C VAL A 47 5.36 9.43 4.05
N ARG A 48 6.57 9.76 3.58
CA ARG A 48 7.66 8.78 3.45
C ARG A 48 8.09 8.21 4.79
N ASP A 49 8.19 9.05 5.81
CA ASP A 49 8.54 8.62 7.17
C ASP A 49 7.46 7.69 7.74
N VAL A 50 6.19 8.06 7.65
CA VAL A 50 5.07 7.23 8.10
C VAL A 50 5.08 5.86 7.42
N LEU A 51 5.17 5.82 6.08
CA LEU A 51 5.21 4.56 5.34
C LEU A 51 6.44 3.73 5.71
N ALA A 52 7.63 4.33 5.78
CA ALA A 52 8.86 3.62 6.13
C ALA A 52 8.74 2.95 7.51
N ARG A 53 8.31 3.69 8.53
CA ARG A 53 8.23 3.19 9.91
C ARG A 53 7.10 2.18 10.10
N SER A 54 5.95 2.37 9.45
CA SER A 54 4.82 1.44 9.56
C SER A 54 5.13 0.06 8.98
N PHE A 55 5.88 0.00 7.89
CA PHE A 55 6.25 -1.28 7.26
C PHE A 55 7.50 -1.91 7.87
N ALA A 56 8.49 -1.09 8.27
CA ALA A 56 9.69 -1.60 8.92
C ALA A 56 9.42 -2.27 10.26
N GLY A 57 8.36 -1.85 10.95
CA GLY A 57 8.19 -2.11 12.37
C GLY A 57 9.18 -1.33 13.23
N THR A 58 9.03 -1.43 14.52
CA THR A 58 9.90 -0.82 15.55
C THR A 58 10.10 -1.78 16.71
N THR A 59 10.81 -1.35 17.75
CA THR A 59 10.89 -2.11 19.00
C THR A 59 9.59 -2.08 19.81
N GLU A 60 8.61 -1.29 19.39
CA GLU A 60 7.32 -1.14 20.08
C GLU A 60 6.14 -1.63 19.20
N ALA A 61 6.32 -1.61 17.88
CA ALA A 61 5.30 -2.00 16.92
C ALA A 61 5.82 -3.08 15.97
N ALA A 62 5.03 -4.12 15.78
CA ALA A 62 5.36 -5.20 14.85
C ALA A 62 5.49 -4.69 13.41
N PRO A 63 6.40 -5.28 12.60
CA PRO A 63 6.42 -5.03 11.18
C PRO A 63 5.16 -5.57 10.50
N ASP A 64 4.84 -5.03 9.34
CA ASP A 64 3.84 -5.63 8.46
C ASP A 64 4.19 -7.09 8.14
N SER A 65 3.19 -7.97 8.06
CA SER A 65 3.40 -9.42 7.90
C SER A 65 4.14 -9.78 6.62
N ALA A 66 3.84 -9.12 5.49
CA ALA A 66 4.49 -9.40 4.22
C ALA A 66 5.95 -8.92 4.24
N THR A 67 6.19 -7.73 4.75
CA THR A 67 7.54 -7.17 4.85
C THR A 67 8.37 -7.87 5.93
N GLY A 68 7.76 -8.30 7.04
CA GLY A 68 8.40 -9.16 8.03
C GLY A 68 8.91 -10.45 7.39
N TRP A 69 8.07 -11.15 6.63
CA TRP A 69 8.48 -12.35 5.90
C TRP A 69 9.60 -12.07 4.88
N VAL A 70 9.54 -10.94 4.16
CA VAL A 70 10.59 -10.57 3.20
C VAL A 70 11.94 -10.42 3.90
N TYR A 71 11.99 -9.76 5.06
CA TYR A 71 13.25 -9.43 5.73
C TYR A 71 13.75 -10.48 6.69
N ASP A 72 12.87 -11.12 7.45
CA ASP A 72 13.28 -11.98 8.56
C ASP A 72 13.04 -13.47 8.29
N CYS A 73 12.35 -13.82 7.16
CA CYS A 73 12.08 -15.21 6.77
C CYS A 73 11.21 -15.98 7.77
N THR A 74 11.12 -15.50 9.00
CA THR A 74 10.29 -16.05 10.05
C THR A 74 9.12 -15.11 10.27
N VAL A 75 7.93 -15.63 10.16
CA VAL A 75 6.72 -14.84 10.41
C VAL A 75 6.25 -15.15 11.83
N GLU A 76 6.94 -14.67 12.84
CA GLU A 76 6.28 -14.40 14.11
C GLU A 76 5.50 -13.09 13.94
N ILE A 77 4.39 -13.22 13.21
CA ILE A 77 3.49 -12.13 12.89
C ILE A 77 3.00 -11.51 14.19
N GLY A 78 3.04 -10.18 14.26
CA GLY A 78 2.47 -9.43 15.38
C GLY A 78 3.42 -9.18 16.56
N LYS A 79 4.71 -9.51 16.46
CA LYS A 79 5.69 -9.17 17.50
C LYS A 79 6.58 -8.01 17.07
N PRO A 80 6.81 -7.02 17.97
CA PRO A 80 7.81 -5.98 17.75
C PRO A 80 9.21 -6.57 17.56
N LEU A 81 10.07 -5.81 16.90
CA LEU A 81 11.45 -6.21 16.67
C LEU A 81 12.28 -6.09 17.96
N GLU A 82 13.17 -7.04 18.25
CA GLU A 82 14.13 -6.89 19.34
C GLU A 82 15.09 -5.72 19.10
N THR A 83 15.52 -5.54 17.86
CA THR A 83 16.38 -4.45 17.43
C THR A 83 16.00 -3.97 16.03
N LEU A 84 16.18 -2.68 15.76
CA LEU A 84 15.98 -2.09 14.45
C LEU A 84 17.35 -1.82 13.81
N SER A 85 17.76 -2.64 12.85
CA SER A 85 19.05 -2.47 12.17
C SER A 85 19.06 -1.23 11.24
N GLU A 86 20.23 -0.59 11.13
CA GLU A 86 20.41 0.57 10.23
C GLU A 86 20.14 0.19 8.76
N ALA A 87 20.52 -1.02 8.35
CA ALA A 87 20.25 -1.52 6.99
C ALA A 87 18.74 -1.61 6.71
N ARG A 88 17.96 -2.11 7.68
CA ARG A 88 16.49 -2.17 7.59
C ARG A 88 15.90 -0.76 7.48
N VAL A 89 16.30 0.17 8.33
CA VAL A 89 15.83 1.57 8.27
C VAL A 89 16.10 2.18 6.90
N LYS A 90 17.33 2.07 6.38
CA LYS A 90 17.70 2.58 5.06
C LYS A 90 16.90 1.96 3.93
N ARG A 91 16.66 0.64 3.99
CA ARG A 91 15.90 -0.08 2.97
C ARG A 91 14.44 0.37 2.94
N PHE A 92 13.79 0.50 4.10
CA PHE A 92 12.40 0.95 4.18
C PHE A 92 12.23 2.44 3.83
N ALA A 93 13.19 3.28 4.20
CA ALA A 93 13.21 4.67 3.74
C ALA A 93 13.30 4.77 2.21
N TRP A 94 14.11 3.91 1.58
CA TRP A 94 14.15 3.78 0.12
C TRP A 94 12.83 3.28 -0.45
N LEU A 95 12.25 2.22 0.12
CA LEU A 95 10.98 1.65 -0.33
C LEU A 95 9.84 2.68 -0.27
N ALA A 96 9.77 3.46 0.80
CA ALA A 96 8.78 4.54 0.93
C ALA A 96 8.97 5.63 -0.14
N LYS A 97 10.21 6.00 -0.47
CA LYS A 97 10.49 6.91 -1.60
C LYS A 97 10.01 6.30 -2.93
N TYR A 98 10.25 5.01 -3.14
CA TYR A 98 9.78 4.30 -4.34
C TYR A 98 8.26 4.31 -4.44
N MET A 99 7.55 3.93 -3.37
CA MET A 99 6.09 3.92 -3.30
C MET A 99 5.48 5.30 -3.57
N VAL A 100 6.04 6.36 -2.99
CA VAL A 100 5.59 7.74 -3.22
C VAL A 100 5.83 8.15 -4.68
N GLN A 101 6.98 7.85 -5.29
CA GLN A 101 7.21 8.15 -6.70
C GLN A 101 6.27 7.36 -7.63
N PHE A 102 6.00 6.12 -7.30
CA PHE A 102 4.99 5.30 -7.98
C PHE A 102 3.61 5.96 -7.92
N ALA A 103 3.20 6.45 -6.74
CA ALA A 103 1.94 7.15 -6.55
C ALA A 103 1.87 8.48 -7.33
N MET A 104 2.96 9.27 -7.33
CA MET A 104 3.00 10.56 -8.04
C MET A 104 2.77 10.43 -9.54
N ILE A 105 3.15 9.30 -10.15
CA ILE A 105 2.87 9.02 -11.56
C ILE A 105 1.37 8.72 -11.77
N ARG A 106 0.68 8.24 -10.72
CA ARG A 106 -0.72 7.79 -10.72
C ARG A 106 -1.68 8.70 -9.95
N ASN A 107 -1.19 9.82 -9.45
CA ASN A 107 -1.97 10.81 -8.68
C ASN A 107 -2.68 10.24 -7.44
N GLY A 108 -2.02 9.31 -6.72
CA GLY A 108 -2.70 8.58 -5.67
C GLY A 108 -1.98 8.50 -4.30
N VAL A 109 -1.53 9.63 -3.71
CA VAL A 109 -1.07 9.66 -2.31
C VAL A 109 -2.11 10.36 -1.45
N PHE A 110 -2.75 9.59 -0.57
CA PHE A 110 -3.63 10.13 0.46
C PHE A 110 -2.89 10.20 1.79
N ALA A 111 -3.02 11.31 2.48
CA ALA A 111 -2.47 11.53 3.81
C ALA A 111 -3.60 11.88 4.79
N LEU A 112 -3.59 11.26 5.97
CA LEU A 112 -4.42 11.63 7.09
C LEU A 112 -3.59 12.52 8.02
N LEU A 113 -4.13 13.70 8.29
CA LEU A 113 -3.50 14.71 9.15
C LEU A 113 -4.24 14.76 10.48
N ASP A 114 -3.49 14.93 11.57
CA ASP A 114 -4.03 15.22 12.89
C ASP A 114 -4.42 16.71 13.06
N THR A 115 -4.83 17.11 14.27
CA THR A 115 -5.19 18.49 14.58
C THR A 115 -4.07 19.50 14.45
N GLU A 116 -2.82 19.05 14.49
CA GLU A 116 -1.64 19.89 14.33
C GLU A 116 -1.19 19.98 12.88
N GLY A 117 -1.89 19.24 11.99
CA GLY A 117 -1.56 19.15 10.56
C GLY A 117 -0.42 18.18 10.25
N LYS A 118 -0.02 17.34 11.21
CA LYS A 118 1.01 16.31 11.03
C LYS A 118 0.42 15.06 10.36
N VAL A 119 1.17 14.45 9.46
CA VAL A 119 0.77 13.19 8.83
C VAL A 119 0.85 12.04 9.83
N VAL A 120 -0.29 11.37 10.09
CA VAL A 120 -0.39 10.23 11.02
C VAL A 120 -0.71 8.91 10.31
N ALA A 121 -1.22 8.95 9.08
CA ALA A 121 -1.38 7.79 8.22
C ALA A 121 -1.25 8.21 6.76
N ALA A 122 -0.87 7.27 5.89
CA ALA A 122 -0.76 7.51 4.47
C ALA A 122 -1.15 6.26 3.66
N ALA A 123 -1.73 6.47 2.47
CA ALA A 123 -2.02 5.41 1.53
C ALA A 123 -1.60 5.78 0.11
N VAL A 124 -0.96 4.84 -0.58
CA VAL A 124 -0.73 4.91 -2.01
C VAL A 124 -1.88 4.20 -2.70
N VAL A 125 -2.65 4.95 -3.47
CA VAL A 125 -3.83 4.43 -4.17
C VAL A 125 -3.68 4.71 -5.66
N VAL A 126 -3.83 3.69 -6.48
CA VAL A 126 -3.95 3.83 -7.93
C VAL A 126 -5.41 4.12 -8.25
N LEU A 127 -5.66 5.31 -8.76
CA LEU A 127 -7.02 5.76 -9.09
C LEU A 127 -7.51 5.18 -10.41
N PRO A 128 -8.84 5.06 -10.62
CA PRO A 128 -9.41 4.59 -11.87
C PRO A 128 -8.91 5.39 -13.08
N GLY A 129 -8.58 4.69 -14.17
CA GLY A 129 -8.06 5.33 -15.38
C GLY A 129 -6.62 5.84 -15.28
N ALA A 130 -5.92 5.60 -14.17
CA ALA A 130 -4.48 5.80 -14.12
C ALA A 130 -3.78 4.95 -15.18
N PRO A 131 -2.65 5.42 -15.76
CA PRO A 131 -1.95 4.66 -16.77
C PRO A 131 -1.57 3.29 -16.22
N THR A 132 -1.99 2.24 -16.91
CA THR A 132 -1.37 0.92 -16.80
C THR A 132 -0.04 1.04 -17.53
N ALA A 133 1.01 1.46 -16.83
CA ALA A 133 2.30 1.63 -17.46
C ALA A 133 2.88 0.26 -17.84
N GLU A 134 3.58 0.23 -18.97
CA GLU A 134 4.48 -0.88 -19.26
C GLU A 134 5.52 -0.95 -18.13
N VAL A 135 5.43 -1.97 -17.33
CA VAL A 135 6.11 -2.15 -16.04
C VAL A 135 7.61 -1.81 -16.08
N GLY A 136 8.30 -2.08 -17.19
CA GLY A 136 9.73 -1.86 -17.32
C GLY A 136 10.16 -0.39 -17.39
N CYS A 137 9.57 0.41 -18.27
CA CYS A 137 9.99 1.81 -18.48
C CYS A 137 9.65 2.69 -17.28
N GLU A 138 8.51 2.44 -16.65
CA GLU A 138 8.08 3.17 -15.46
C GLU A 138 8.95 2.85 -14.26
N GLN A 139 9.23 1.58 -14.01
CA GLN A 139 10.12 1.15 -12.94
C GLN A 139 11.50 1.79 -13.09
N MET A 140 12.06 1.79 -14.29
CA MET A 140 13.34 2.47 -14.56
C MET A 140 13.27 3.98 -14.33
N SER A 141 12.16 4.62 -14.69
CA SER A 141 11.97 6.06 -14.42
C SER A 141 11.94 6.36 -12.92
N ILE A 142 11.29 5.50 -12.12
CA ILE A 142 11.27 5.64 -10.67
C ILE A 142 12.67 5.42 -10.09
N LEU A 143 13.36 4.33 -10.50
CA LEU A 143 14.70 4.02 -10.03
C LEU A 143 15.71 5.13 -10.35
N ASN A 144 15.59 5.78 -11.50
CA ASN A 144 16.43 6.95 -11.84
C ASN A 144 16.23 8.12 -10.88
N LYS A 145 15.05 8.26 -10.27
CA LYS A 145 14.75 9.33 -9.31
C LYS A 145 15.14 9.00 -7.88
N VAL A 146 14.91 7.74 -7.45
CA VAL A 146 15.11 7.33 -6.06
C VAL A 146 16.43 6.61 -5.82
N GLY A 147 17.13 6.22 -6.89
CA GLY A 147 18.33 5.38 -6.84
C GLY A 147 18.03 3.90 -6.72
N MET A 148 19.07 3.08 -6.78
CA MET A 148 18.97 1.64 -6.55
C MET A 148 18.69 1.34 -5.08
N PRO A 149 17.98 0.23 -4.79
CA PRO A 149 17.74 -0.15 -3.41
C PRO A 149 19.06 -0.41 -2.67
N PRO A 150 19.21 0.10 -1.43
CA PRO A 150 20.35 -0.26 -0.60
C PRO A 150 20.32 -1.76 -0.25
N PRO A 151 21.46 -2.37 0.09
CA PRO A 151 21.49 -3.75 0.55
C PRO A 151 20.50 -4.00 1.68
N ALA A 152 19.80 -5.12 1.65
CA ALA A 152 18.78 -5.44 2.63
C ALA A 152 19.32 -5.61 4.06
N GLY A 153 20.57 -5.98 4.21
CA GLY A 153 21.15 -6.30 5.53
C GLY A 153 20.42 -7.44 6.20
N ASP A 154 20.17 -8.49 5.46
CA ASP A 154 19.23 -9.56 5.74
C ASP A 154 19.79 -10.54 6.79
N ASN A 155 19.16 -10.65 7.93
CA ASN A 155 19.43 -11.69 8.93
C ASN A 155 18.77 -13.03 8.56
N GLY A 156 17.83 -13.01 7.60
CA GLY A 156 17.09 -14.16 7.12
C GLY A 156 17.64 -14.76 5.82
N ALA A 157 18.95 -14.68 5.57
CA ALA A 157 19.60 -15.23 4.36
C ALA A 157 19.27 -16.71 4.11
N ALA A 158 18.97 -17.44 5.19
CA ALA A 158 18.60 -18.84 5.21
C ALA A 158 17.45 -19.23 4.27
N CYS A 159 16.57 -18.30 3.90
CA CYS A 159 15.44 -18.53 2.99
C CYS A 159 15.63 -17.86 1.62
N GLY A 160 16.85 -17.76 1.14
CA GLY A 160 17.15 -17.22 -0.18
C GLY A 160 17.39 -15.71 -0.26
N GLY A 161 17.47 -15.04 0.90
CA GLY A 161 17.73 -13.60 1.00
C GLY A 161 16.51 -12.72 0.72
N ALA A 162 16.50 -11.51 1.31
CA ALA A 162 15.38 -10.58 1.24
C ALA A 162 15.03 -10.16 -0.19
N ASP A 163 16.03 -9.90 -1.03
CA ASP A 163 15.77 -9.47 -2.42
C ASP A 163 15.08 -10.56 -3.26
N SER A 164 15.41 -11.84 -3.02
CA SER A 164 14.72 -12.97 -3.66
C SER A 164 13.28 -13.10 -3.18
N ARG A 165 13.01 -12.91 -1.88
CA ARG A 165 11.66 -12.96 -1.32
C ARG A 165 10.80 -11.79 -1.78
N ASP A 166 11.37 -10.59 -1.87
CA ASP A 166 10.71 -9.39 -2.39
C ASP A 166 10.22 -9.60 -3.82
N GLY A 167 11.08 -10.12 -4.71
CA GLY A 167 10.70 -10.47 -6.07
C GLY A 167 9.58 -11.53 -6.15
N LYS A 168 9.60 -12.53 -5.28
CA LYS A 168 8.54 -13.56 -5.21
C LYS A 168 7.22 -12.96 -4.74
N LEU A 169 7.26 -12.09 -3.73
CA LEU A 169 6.08 -11.38 -3.23
C LEU A 169 5.47 -10.50 -4.32
N ALA A 170 6.28 -9.67 -4.99
CA ALA A 170 5.81 -8.81 -6.07
C ALA A 170 5.16 -9.60 -7.22
N ASN A 171 5.76 -10.73 -7.61
CA ASN A 171 5.18 -11.61 -8.63
C ASN A 171 3.85 -12.24 -8.18
N ALA A 172 3.73 -12.64 -6.92
CA ALA A 172 2.50 -13.20 -6.37
C ALA A 172 1.39 -12.14 -6.31
N MET A 173 1.69 -10.91 -5.87
CA MET A 173 0.74 -9.79 -5.92
C MET A 173 0.24 -9.57 -7.36
N GLY A 174 1.13 -9.52 -8.33
CA GLY A 174 0.77 -9.36 -9.74
C GLY A 174 -0.14 -10.48 -10.27
N ARG A 175 0.09 -11.73 -9.87
CA ARG A 175 -0.77 -12.87 -10.24
C ARG A 175 -2.16 -12.77 -9.59
N LEU A 176 -2.24 -12.48 -8.30
CA LEU A 176 -3.51 -12.29 -7.60
C LEU A 176 -4.31 -11.15 -8.20
N HIS A 177 -3.67 -10.01 -8.46
CA HIS A 177 -4.30 -8.86 -9.09
C HIS A 177 -4.88 -9.24 -10.46
N LYS A 178 -4.07 -9.86 -11.32
CA LYS A 178 -4.50 -10.27 -12.65
C LYS A 178 -5.66 -11.29 -12.64
N ALA A 179 -5.67 -12.19 -11.66
CA ALA A 179 -6.65 -13.28 -11.60
C ALA A 179 -7.98 -12.86 -10.95
N HIS A 180 -7.95 -11.93 -10.01
CA HIS A 180 -9.09 -11.69 -9.11
C HIS A 180 -9.52 -10.23 -8.97
N ALA A 181 -8.68 -9.25 -9.30
CA ALA A 181 -9.12 -7.86 -9.34
C ALA A 181 -10.12 -7.64 -10.50
N PRO A 182 -11.02 -6.66 -10.40
CA PRO A 182 -12.00 -6.38 -11.45
C PRO A 182 -11.34 -5.65 -12.64
N THR A 183 -10.37 -6.31 -13.30
CA THR A 183 -9.53 -5.72 -14.35
C THR A 183 -10.31 -5.28 -15.59
N SER A 184 -11.52 -5.79 -15.80
CA SER A 184 -12.45 -5.37 -16.86
C SER A 184 -13.23 -4.10 -16.53
N LEU A 185 -13.21 -3.66 -15.27
CA LEU A 185 -13.93 -2.48 -14.78
C LEU A 185 -12.95 -1.52 -14.09
N PRO A 186 -13.21 -0.21 -14.14
CA PRO A 186 -12.44 0.74 -13.33
C PRO A 186 -12.53 0.37 -11.85
N HIS A 187 -11.41 0.38 -11.15
CA HIS A 187 -11.36 0.18 -9.70
C HIS A 187 -10.23 1.00 -9.08
N MET A 188 -10.34 1.31 -7.81
CA MET A 188 -9.23 1.84 -7.01
C MET A 188 -8.38 0.69 -6.53
N TYR A 189 -7.06 0.85 -6.55
CA TYR A 189 -6.12 -0.13 -6.03
C TYR A 189 -5.31 0.47 -4.89
N ILE A 190 -5.55 0.00 -3.67
CA ILE A 190 -4.71 0.34 -2.51
C ILE A 190 -3.43 -0.47 -2.62
N TYR A 191 -2.36 0.19 -3.10
CA TYR A 191 -1.05 -0.41 -3.22
C TYR A 191 -0.38 -0.60 -1.86
N CYS A 192 -0.51 0.39 -0.97
CA CYS A 192 -0.13 0.29 0.43
C CYS A 192 -0.91 1.29 1.30
N LEU A 193 -1.08 0.94 2.58
CA LEU A 193 -1.62 1.80 3.62
C LEU A 193 -0.76 1.62 4.88
N GLY A 194 -0.25 2.71 5.43
CA GLY A 194 0.56 2.70 6.63
C GLY A 194 0.08 3.73 7.65
N VAL A 195 0.21 3.38 8.94
CA VAL A 195 -0.11 4.25 10.09
C VAL A 195 1.15 4.42 10.92
N ALA A 196 1.48 5.66 11.26
CA ALA A 196 2.62 5.95 12.14
C ALA A 196 2.52 5.09 13.42
N PRO A 197 3.62 4.45 13.88
CA PRO A 197 3.58 3.55 15.03
C PRO A 197 2.87 4.15 16.25
N GLU A 198 3.16 5.41 16.56
CA GLU A 198 2.54 6.16 17.67
C GLU A 198 1.05 6.48 17.49
N ALA A 199 0.54 6.34 16.26
CA ALA A 199 -0.87 6.58 15.90
C ALA A 199 -1.66 5.28 15.63
N GLN A 200 -1.01 4.13 15.73
CA GLN A 200 -1.69 2.82 15.59
C GLN A 200 -2.70 2.62 16.72
N SER A 201 -3.69 1.78 16.48
CA SER A 201 -4.80 1.49 17.40
C SER A 201 -5.67 2.68 17.81
N LYS A 202 -5.43 3.89 17.24
CA LYS A 202 -6.22 5.11 17.49
C LYS A 202 -7.28 5.39 16.42
N GLY A 203 -7.55 4.44 15.53
CA GLY A 203 -8.55 4.57 14.48
C GLY A 203 -8.09 5.27 13.20
N CYS A 204 -6.82 5.74 13.12
CA CYS A 204 -6.29 6.46 11.96
C CYS A 204 -6.37 5.66 10.66
N GLY A 205 -5.98 4.38 10.70
CA GLY A 205 -6.09 3.50 9.53
C GLY A 205 -7.53 3.32 9.06
N SER A 206 -8.47 3.14 10.00
CA SER A 206 -9.89 3.01 9.68
C SER A 206 -10.49 4.31 9.10
N ALA A 207 -10.05 5.47 9.61
CA ALA A 207 -10.47 6.77 9.09
C ALA A 207 -10.03 6.95 7.63
N LEU A 208 -8.77 6.66 7.34
CA LEU A 208 -8.23 6.79 5.99
C LEU A 208 -8.86 5.76 5.04
N LEU A 209 -9.01 4.51 5.47
CA LEU A 209 -9.65 3.47 4.67
C LEU A 209 -11.12 3.78 4.38
N GLY A 210 -11.87 4.27 5.38
CA GLY A 210 -13.26 4.69 5.22
C GLY A 210 -13.41 5.83 4.21
N TRP A 211 -12.50 6.81 4.25
CA TRP A 211 -12.51 7.89 3.30
C TRP A 211 -12.20 7.41 1.86
N ILE A 212 -11.25 6.48 1.68
CA ILE A 212 -10.99 5.84 0.39
C ILE A 212 -12.25 5.10 -0.11
N GLY A 213 -12.96 4.40 0.80
CA GLY A 213 -14.22 3.74 0.50
C GLY A 213 -15.31 4.72 0.02
N GLU A 214 -15.46 5.86 0.69
CA GLU A 214 -16.40 6.92 0.28
C GLU A 214 -16.06 7.51 -1.08
N ALA A 215 -14.77 7.73 -1.35
CA ALA A 215 -14.32 8.19 -2.66
C ALA A 215 -14.63 7.18 -3.76
N ALA A 216 -14.43 5.88 -3.48
CA ALA A 216 -14.77 4.81 -4.42
C ALA A 216 -16.28 4.71 -4.66
N ASP A 217 -17.10 4.87 -3.62
CA ASP A 217 -18.56 4.88 -3.72
C ASP A 217 -19.08 6.05 -4.56
N ALA A 218 -18.48 7.23 -4.38
CA ALA A 218 -18.82 8.40 -5.19
C ALA A 218 -18.47 8.22 -6.68
N ASP A 219 -17.41 7.47 -6.98
CA ASP A 219 -17.04 7.11 -8.35
C ASP A 219 -17.77 5.85 -8.87
N GLY A 220 -18.54 5.17 -8.03
CA GLY A 220 -19.23 3.92 -8.39
C GLY A 220 -18.28 2.77 -8.70
N VAL A 221 -17.10 2.74 -8.08
CA VAL A 221 -16.05 1.76 -8.38
C VAL A 221 -15.74 0.86 -7.18
N ALA A 222 -15.21 -0.33 -7.47
CA ALA A 222 -14.70 -1.25 -6.45
C ALA A 222 -13.33 -0.78 -5.93
N VAL A 223 -12.91 -1.34 -4.77
CA VAL A 223 -11.56 -1.14 -4.23
C VAL A 223 -10.89 -2.51 -4.09
N TRP A 224 -9.67 -2.62 -4.60
CA TRP A 224 -8.83 -3.82 -4.51
C TRP A 224 -7.60 -3.57 -3.64
N THR A 225 -7.13 -4.60 -2.94
CA THR A 225 -5.83 -4.61 -2.26
C THR A 225 -5.29 -6.04 -2.14
N GLU A 226 -3.98 -6.20 -2.04
CA GLU A 226 -3.33 -7.41 -1.56
C GLU A 226 -2.79 -7.19 -0.15
N THR A 227 -2.91 -8.22 0.69
CA THR A 227 -2.42 -8.16 2.08
C THR A 227 -2.02 -9.53 2.60
N ALA A 228 -1.32 -9.56 3.73
CA ALA A 228 -0.94 -10.79 4.43
C ALA A 228 -1.19 -10.64 5.93
N GLY A 229 -1.34 -11.78 6.60
CA GLY A 229 -1.57 -11.82 8.05
C GLY A 229 -3.03 -11.71 8.46
N ALA A 230 -3.34 -12.32 9.61
CA ALA A 230 -4.68 -12.38 10.14
C ALA A 230 -5.20 -10.99 10.58
N GLU A 231 -4.33 -10.15 11.13
CA GLU A 231 -4.66 -8.81 11.60
C GLU A 231 -5.05 -7.89 10.46
N ASN A 232 -4.25 -7.85 9.38
CA ASN A 232 -4.56 -7.07 8.20
C ASN A 232 -5.86 -7.56 7.53
N LYS A 233 -6.04 -8.89 7.42
CA LYS A 233 -7.30 -9.46 6.92
C LYS A 233 -8.48 -8.99 7.76
N ALA A 234 -8.37 -9.05 9.10
CA ALA A 234 -9.43 -8.62 10.01
C ALA A 234 -9.69 -7.11 9.87
N PHE A 235 -8.64 -6.30 9.75
CA PHE A 235 -8.74 -4.85 9.56
C PHE A 235 -9.59 -4.51 8.31
N TYR A 236 -9.23 -5.03 7.14
CA TYR A 236 -9.97 -4.75 5.90
C TYR A 236 -11.41 -5.31 5.95
N SER A 237 -11.59 -6.54 6.44
CA SER A 237 -12.92 -7.16 6.46
C SER A 237 -13.90 -6.50 7.42
N SER A 238 -13.42 -6.05 8.59
CA SER A 238 -14.29 -5.53 9.65
C SER A 238 -14.69 -4.06 9.46
N LYS A 239 -13.93 -3.29 8.68
CA LYS A 239 -14.13 -1.85 8.58
C LYS A 239 -14.88 -1.43 7.32
N GLU A 240 -14.51 -1.95 6.16
CA GLU A 240 -15.05 -1.47 4.89
C GLU A 240 -15.63 -2.59 4.03
N GLY A 241 -15.93 -3.76 4.60
CA GLY A 241 -16.60 -4.84 3.90
C GLY A 241 -15.77 -5.53 2.82
N PHE A 242 -14.44 -5.47 2.94
CA PHE A 242 -13.58 -6.24 2.03
C PHE A 242 -13.77 -7.74 2.23
N THR A 243 -13.82 -8.47 1.12
CA THR A 243 -13.92 -9.94 1.10
C THR A 243 -12.72 -10.54 0.38
N VAL A 244 -12.21 -11.67 0.86
CA VAL A 244 -11.13 -12.39 0.21
C VAL A 244 -11.65 -12.99 -1.10
N LYS A 245 -10.99 -12.67 -2.21
CA LYS A 245 -11.31 -13.19 -3.55
C LYS A 245 -10.29 -14.20 -4.05
N GLY A 246 -9.05 -14.10 -3.57
CA GLY A 246 -7.98 -15.03 -3.92
C GLY A 246 -6.98 -15.21 -2.80
N ARG A 247 -6.25 -16.33 -2.86
CA ARG A 247 -5.16 -16.65 -1.95
C ARG A 247 -3.99 -17.22 -2.73
N GLU A 248 -2.79 -16.88 -2.32
CA GLU A 248 -1.57 -17.43 -2.90
C GLU A 248 -0.53 -17.71 -1.82
N ALA A 249 0.05 -18.90 -1.86
CA ALA A 249 1.18 -19.26 -1.00
C ALA A 249 2.48 -18.84 -1.68
N VAL A 250 3.17 -17.88 -1.07
CA VAL A 250 4.48 -17.42 -1.53
C VAL A 250 5.56 -18.18 -0.78
N VAL A 251 6.29 -19.04 -1.48
CA VAL A 251 7.27 -19.93 -0.88
C VAL A 251 8.70 -19.47 -1.16
N ALA A 252 9.47 -19.26 -0.09
CA ALA A 252 10.91 -19.13 -0.16
C ALA A 252 11.56 -20.46 0.25
N LYS A 253 12.37 -21.00 -0.66
CA LYS A 253 13.07 -22.27 -0.46
C LYS A 253 14.32 -22.07 0.39
N GLY A 254 14.44 -22.86 1.45
CA GLY A 254 15.68 -22.99 2.20
C GLY A 254 16.67 -23.91 1.48
N ASP A 255 17.93 -23.82 1.85
CA ASP A 255 18.96 -24.76 1.40
C ASP A 255 19.05 -25.93 2.38
N ALA A 256 18.47 -27.07 2.02
CA ALA A 256 18.46 -28.27 2.84
C ALA A 256 19.86 -28.76 3.18
N LYS A 257 20.89 -28.48 2.35
CA LYS A 257 22.28 -28.84 2.64
C LYS A 257 22.88 -28.04 3.80
N LYS A 258 22.31 -26.86 4.07
CA LYS A 258 22.67 -25.98 5.20
C LYS A 258 21.75 -26.15 6.40
N GLY A 259 20.77 -27.05 6.33
CA GLY A 259 19.77 -27.22 7.38
C GLY A 259 18.70 -26.12 7.40
N GLU A 260 18.55 -25.37 6.31
CA GLU A 260 17.59 -24.30 6.17
C GLU A 260 16.19 -24.84 5.83
N GLN A 261 15.16 -24.23 6.39
CA GLN A 261 13.77 -24.62 6.16
C GLN A 261 13.10 -23.72 5.12
N ASP A 262 12.12 -24.27 4.40
CA ASP A 262 11.22 -23.47 3.56
C ASP A 262 10.40 -22.51 4.44
N SER A 263 10.16 -21.31 3.94
CA SER A 263 9.30 -20.33 4.57
C SER A 263 8.15 -19.97 3.62
N THR A 264 6.94 -19.91 4.16
CA THR A 264 5.72 -19.66 3.36
C THR A 264 4.95 -18.48 3.94
N LEU A 265 4.54 -17.57 3.07
CA LEU A 265 3.62 -16.48 3.37
C LEU A 265 2.29 -16.72 2.62
N GLU A 266 1.16 -16.65 3.33
CA GLU A 266 -0.14 -16.58 2.67
C GLU A 266 -0.45 -15.14 2.29
N LEU A 267 -0.57 -14.87 0.99
CA LEU A 267 -0.99 -13.59 0.45
C LEU A 267 -2.47 -13.66 0.07
N LEU A 268 -3.22 -12.62 0.42
CA LEU A 268 -4.66 -12.51 0.21
C LEU A 268 -4.95 -11.38 -0.77
N GLY A 269 -5.71 -11.65 -1.83
CA GLY A 269 -6.35 -10.63 -2.65
C GLY A 269 -7.74 -10.31 -2.09
N MET A 270 -8.01 -9.05 -1.78
CA MET A 270 -9.23 -8.61 -1.14
C MET A 270 -9.95 -7.54 -1.97
N LEU A 271 -11.28 -7.65 -2.05
CA LEU A 271 -12.13 -6.76 -2.81
C LEU A 271 -13.24 -6.19 -1.93
N ARG A 272 -13.36 -4.87 -1.93
CA ARG A 272 -14.57 -4.14 -1.56
C ARG A 272 -15.38 -3.89 -2.84
N PRO A 273 -16.61 -4.40 -2.95
CA PRO A 273 -17.41 -4.22 -4.16
C PRO A 273 -17.79 -2.75 -4.35
N ALA A 274 -18.06 -2.37 -5.61
CA ALA A 274 -18.71 -1.10 -5.90
C ALA A 274 -20.12 -1.08 -5.28
N PRO A 275 -20.64 0.12 -4.94
CA PRO A 275 -22.03 0.24 -4.51
C PRO A 275 -22.98 -0.22 -5.62
N LEU A 276 -24.11 -0.82 -5.23
CA LEU A 276 -25.14 -1.15 -6.20
C LEU A 276 -25.67 0.13 -6.85
N PRO A 277 -25.91 0.12 -8.17
CA PRO A 277 -26.57 1.27 -8.83
C PRO A 277 -27.88 1.58 -8.11
N VAL A 278 -28.05 2.83 -7.70
CA VAL A 278 -29.34 3.28 -7.17
C VAL A 278 -30.35 3.14 -8.31
N ALA A 279 -31.35 2.27 -8.12
CA ALA A 279 -32.41 2.11 -9.09
C ALA A 279 -33.01 3.50 -9.38
N ALA A 280 -33.02 3.90 -10.65
CA ALA A 280 -33.67 5.14 -11.03
C ALA A 280 -35.13 5.10 -10.53
N PRO A 281 -35.66 6.17 -9.91
CA PRO A 281 -37.07 6.19 -9.52
C PRO A 281 -37.91 5.91 -10.75
N LEU A 282 -38.76 4.88 -10.65
CA LEU A 282 -39.73 4.58 -11.70
C LEU A 282 -40.52 5.87 -11.94
N SER A 283 -40.34 6.47 -13.12
CA SER A 283 -41.13 7.62 -13.54
C SER A 283 -42.60 7.17 -13.59
N SER A 284 -43.36 7.62 -12.60
CA SER A 284 -44.82 7.48 -12.52
C SER A 284 -45.52 8.28 -13.58
#